data_cffa5d558ee5ba0b8d52629487a20fc5
#
_entry.id   cffa5d558ee5ba0b8d52629487a20fc5
#
_cell.length_a   1.000
_cell.length_b   1.000
_cell.length_c   1.000
_cell.angle_alpha   90.00
_cell.angle_beta   90.00
_cell.angle_gamma   90.00
#
_symmetry.space_group_name_H-M   'P 1'
#
loop_
_entity.id
_entity.type
_entity.pdbx_description
1 polymer ?
#
loop_
_entity_poly.entity_id
_entity_poly.type
_entity_poly.pdbx_seq_one_letter_code
_entity_poly.pdbx_strand_id
1 'polypeptide(L)'
;FGTPEMDAEMQEWFAFTADLQASGNHLGGEALTPTETATTVRVRDGKTITADGPFAETKETLGGFYLLEADNLDEAIAWAEKIPLVPYGSVEVRPIMEIPS
;
A
#
# COMPACT_ATOMS: atom_id res chain seq x y z
N PHE A 1 -7.15 -5.58 -15.79
CA PHE A 1 -7.27 -6.75 -16.59
C PHE A 1 -8.23 -6.60 -17.75
N GLY A 2 -8.05 -6.28 -18.81
CA GLY A 2 -8.91 -6.13 -19.96
C GLY A 2 -8.23 -5.34 -21.05
N THR A 3 -7.04 -4.76 -20.74
CA THR A 3 -6.25 -4.06 -21.72
C THR A 3 -4.81 -4.53 -21.63
N PRO A 4 -4.05 -4.48 -22.75
CA PRO A 4 -2.64 -4.85 -22.73
C PRO A 4 -1.81 -3.99 -21.75
N GLU A 5 -2.16 -2.71 -21.58
CA GLU A 5 -1.47 -1.84 -20.63
C GLU A 5 -1.69 -2.27 -19.20
N MET A 6 -2.92 -2.66 -18.85
CA MET A 6 -3.22 -3.16 -17.51
C MET A 6 -2.52 -4.48 -17.22
N ASP A 7 -2.46 -5.36 -18.21
CA ASP A 7 -1.77 -6.64 -18.08
C ASP A 7 -0.28 -6.44 -17.89
N ALA A 8 0.35 -5.52 -18.63
CA ALA A 8 1.76 -5.20 -18.49
C ALA A 8 2.05 -4.62 -17.10
N GLU A 9 1.20 -3.73 -16.62
CA GLU A 9 1.33 -3.14 -15.28
C GLU A 9 1.22 -4.21 -14.21
N MET A 10 0.26 -5.11 -14.31
CA MET A 10 0.11 -6.21 -13.34
C MET A 10 1.33 -7.14 -13.35
N GLN A 11 1.93 -7.38 -14.51
CA GLN A 11 3.15 -8.19 -14.59
C GLN A 11 4.31 -7.51 -13.86
N GLU A 12 4.43 -6.19 -13.94
CA GLU A 12 5.45 -5.46 -13.19
C GLU A 12 5.26 -5.63 -11.68
N TRP A 13 4.02 -5.55 -11.21
CA TRP A 13 3.71 -5.76 -9.80
C TRP A 13 4.01 -7.20 -9.36
N PHE A 14 3.65 -8.19 -10.17
CA PHE A 14 3.95 -9.58 -9.87
C PHE A 14 5.46 -9.82 -9.82
N ALA A 15 6.22 -9.22 -10.75
CA ALA A 15 7.67 -9.35 -10.75
C ALA A 15 8.30 -8.72 -9.51
N PHE A 16 7.83 -7.54 -9.11
CA PHE A 16 8.30 -6.89 -7.89
C PHE A 16 8.02 -7.76 -6.67
N THR A 17 6.79 -8.27 -6.55
CA THR A 17 6.40 -9.10 -5.41
C THR A 17 7.22 -10.40 -5.37
N ALA A 18 7.48 -11.01 -6.52
CA ALA A 18 8.29 -12.22 -6.60
C ALA A 18 9.73 -11.95 -6.15
N ASP A 19 10.32 -10.83 -6.56
CA ASP A 19 11.66 -10.45 -6.12
C ASP A 19 11.71 -10.23 -4.62
N LEU A 20 10.71 -9.54 -4.08
CA LEU A 20 10.63 -9.28 -2.64
C LEU A 20 10.48 -10.57 -1.85
N GLN A 21 9.64 -11.49 -2.32
CA GLN A 21 9.47 -12.80 -1.68
C GLN A 21 10.75 -13.62 -1.75
N ALA A 22 11.44 -13.61 -2.89
CA ALA A 22 12.69 -14.35 -3.05
C ALA A 22 13.80 -13.81 -2.14
N SER A 23 13.77 -12.54 -1.78
CA SER A 23 14.75 -11.95 -0.86
C SER A 23 14.58 -12.41 0.59
N GLY A 24 13.41 -12.95 0.94
CA GLY A 24 13.06 -13.31 2.31
C GLY A 24 12.60 -12.14 3.17
N ASN A 25 12.54 -10.95 2.62
CA ASN A 25 12.18 -9.74 3.38
C ASN A 25 10.68 -9.44 3.35
N HIS A 26 9.90 -10.18 2.57
CA HIS A 26 8.46 -9.96 2.44
C HIS A 26 7.71 -10.54 3.63
N LEU A 27 7.00 -9.71 4.37
CA LEU A 27 6.18 -10.13 5.51
C LEU A 27 4.69 -10.14 5.19
N GLY A 28 4.25 -9.36 4.23
CA GLY A 28 2.85 -9.27 3.85
C GLY A 28 2.55 -8.03 3.04
N GLY A 29 1.29 -7.80 2.79
CA GLY A 29 0.82 -6.64 2.06
C GLY A 29 -0.47 -6.95 1.34
N GLU A 30 -1.19 -5.91 1.00
CA GLU A 30 -2.48 -6.03 0.31
C GLU A 30 -2.68 -4.87 -0.65
N ALA A 31 -3.24 -5.15 -1.81
CA ALA A 31 -3.76 -4.13 -2.69
C ALA A 31 -5.17 -3.77 -2.24
N LEU A 32 -5.52 -2.51 -2.34
CA LEU A 32 -6.84 -2.04 -1.94
C LEU A 32 -7.72 -1.82 -3.18
N THR A 33 -9.02 -2.03 -3.00
CA THR A 33 -10.01 -1.70 -4.04
C THR A 33 -10.15 -0.18 -4.17
N PRO A 34 -10.76 0.32 -5.26
CA PRO A 34 -10.87 1.77 -5.47
C PRO A 34 -11.50 2.51 -4.30
N THR A 35 -11.16 3.79 -4.18
CA THR A 35 -11.57 4.61 -3.02
C THR A 35 -13.08 4.76 -2.87
N GLU A 36 -13.85 4.64 -3.97
CA GLU A 36 -15.32 4.67 -3.88
C GLU A 36 -15.88 3.51 -3.06
N THR A 37 -15.11 2.45 -2.86
CA THR A 37 -15.55 1.31 -2.04
C THR A 37 -15.29 1.53 -0.55
N ALA A 38 -14.58 2.59 -0.20
CA ALA A 38 -14.23 2.86 1.20
C ALA A 38 -15.45 3.31 2.00
N THR A 39 -15.40 3.03 3.29
CA THR A 39 -16.38 3.55 4.25
C THR A 39 -15.59 4.21 5.38
N THR A 40 -15.92 5.44 5.65
CA THR A 40 -15.30 6.19 6.76
C THR A 40 -16.21 6.12 7.98
N VAL A 41 -15.65 5.80 9.11
CA VAL A 41 -16.37 5.69 10.38
C VAL A 41 -15.83 6.72 11.36
N ARG A 42 -16.73 7.48 11.96
CA ARG A 42 -16.40 8.43 13.03
C ARG A 42 -17.35 8.22 14.20
N VAL A 43 -16.86 8.49 15.40
CA VAL A 43 -17.68 8.51 16.59
C VAL A 43 -17.68 9.94 17.11
N ARG A 44 -18.87 10.54 17.20
CA ARG A 44 -19.03 11.91 17.70
C ARG A 44 -20.17 11.91 18.70
N ASP A 45 -19.94 12.47 19.89
CA ASP A 45 -20.94 12.54 20.95
C ASP A 45 -21.53 11.17 21.28
N GLY A 46 -20.69 10.13 21.27
CA GLY A 46 -21.11 8.75 21.56
C GLY A 46 -21.88 8.08 20.44
N LYS A 47 -22.01 8.71 19.28
CA LYS A 47 -22.74 8.16 18.14
C LYS A 47 -21.78 7.79 17.02
N THR A 48 -22.05 6.64 16.42
CA THR A 48 -21.30 6.18 15.24
C THR A 48 -21.88 6.83 13.99
N ILE A 49 -21.01 7.48 13.22
CA ILE A 49 -21.36 8.12 11.96
C ILE A 49 -20.56 7.44 10.86
N THR A 50 -21.25 6.99 9.80
CA THR A 50 -20.58 6.38 8.65
C THR A 50 -20.82 7.23 7.41
N ALA A 51 -19.82 7.26 6.54
CA ALA A 51 -19.90 7.94 5.25
C ALA A 51 -19.23 7.09 4.19
N ASP A 52 -19.81 7.06 3.00
CA ASP A 52 -19.20 6.39 1.86
C ASP A 52 -17.98 7.18 1.40
N GLY A 53 -16.92 6.45 1.04
CA GLY A 53 -15.71 7.05 0.53
C GLY A 53 -14.62 7.20 1.60
N PRO A 54 -13.43 7.65 1.20
CA PRO A 54 -12.30 7.80 2.11
C PRO A 54 -12.51 8.98 3.07
N PHE A 55 -11.78 8.96 4.21
CA PHE A 55 -11.91 10.01 5.22
C PHE A 55 -11.49 11.39 4.73
N ALA A 56 -10.70 11.46 3.68
CA ALA A 56 -10.24 12.72 3.07
C ALA A 56 -10.22 12.61 1.56
N GLU A 57 -10.65 13.67 0.89
CA GLU A 57 -10.54 13.77 -0.56
C GLU A 57 -9.18 14.38 -0.88
N THR A 58 -8.28 13.55 -1.38
CA THR A 58 -6.94 13.98 -1.78
C THR A 58 -6.63 13.46 -3.17
N LYS A 59 -5.68 14.09 -3.84
CA LYS A 59 -5.23 13.62 -5.16
C LYS A 59 -4.51 12.29 -5.06
N GLU A 60 -3.82 12.06 -3.95
CA GLU A 60 -3.13 10.82 -3.67
C GLU A 60 -3.86 10.10 -2.55
N THR A 61 -4.27 8.88 -2.81
CA THR A 61 -4.97 8.04 -1.84
C THR A 61 -4.22 6.73 -1.68
N LEU A 62 -4.34 6.13 -0.49
CA LEU A 62 -3.71 4.83 -0.25
C LEU A 62 -4.32 3.77 -1.15
N GLY A 63 -3.48 3.15 -1.98
CA GLY A 63 -3.90 2.07 -2.89
C GLY A 63 -3.48 0.69 -2.45
N GLY A 64 -2.62 0.59 -1.45
CA GLY A 64 -2.13 -0.67 -0.95
C GLY A 64 -0.92 -0.48 -0.06
N PHE A 65 -0.42 -1.57 0.48
CA PHE A 65 0.76 -1.53 1.33
C PHE A 65 1.55 -2.83 1.25
N TYR A 66 2.82 -2.75 1.62
CA TYR A 66 3.68 -3.91 1.81
C TYR A 66 4.26 -3.86 3.22
N LEU A 67 4.32 -5.02 3.84
CA LEU A 67 5.05 -5.22 5.09
C LEU A 67 6.35 -5.94 4.74
N LEU A 68 7.48 -5.33 5.09
CA LEU A 68 8.75 -5.94 4.80
C LEU A 68 9.73 -5.79 5.96
N GLU A 69 10.70 -6.68 6.00
CA GLU A 69 11.78 -6.62 6.95
C GLU A 69 12.97 -5.93 6.29
N ALA A 70 13.55 -4.96 6.97
CA ALA A 70 14.73 -4.24 6.50
C ALA A 70 15.62 -3.91 7.69
N ASP A 71 16.92 -3.96 7.49
CA ASP A 71 17.88 -3.71 8.57
C ASP A 71 17.96 -2.23 8.93
N ASN A 72 17.64 -1.36 7.97
CA ASN A 72 17.71 0.08 8.15
C ASN A 72 16.82 0.78 7.13
N LEU A 73 16.70 2.10 7.28
CA LEU A 73 15.87 2.91 6.39
C LEU A 73 16.37 2.88 4.95
N ASP A 74 17.68 2.89 4.74
CA ASP A 74 18.24 2.88 3.39
C ASP A 74 17.85 1.62 2.63
N GLU A 75 17.84 0.46 3.29
CA GLU A 75 17.38 -0.79 2.68
C GLU A 75 15.89 -0.72 2.34
N ALA A 76 15.08 -0.17 3.24
CA ALA A 76 13.65 -0.01 3.00
C ALA A 76 13.41 0.93 1.81
N ILE A 77 14.15 2.01 1.70
CA ILE A 77 14.04 2.94 0.57
C ILE A 77 14.42 2.26 -0.73
N ALA A 78 15.47 1.43 -0.71
CA ALA A 78 15.89 0.69 -1.91
C ALA A 78 14.77 -0.22 -2.43
N TRP A 79 14.02 -0.88 -1.53
CA TRP A 79 12.86 -1.66 -1.93
C TRP A 79 11.73 -0.77 -2.44
N ALA A 80 11.47 0.35 -1.76
CA ALA A 80 10.41 1.28 -2.16
C ALA A 80 10.63 1.82 -3.57
N GLU A 81 11.88 2.11 -3.94
CA GLU A 81 12.21 2.61 -5.27
C GLU A 81 11.87 1.62 -6.39
N LYS A 82 11.79 0.32 -6.08
CA LYS A 82 11.48 -0.72 -7.05
C LYS A 82 9.98 -0.94 -7.23
N ILE A 83 9.14 -0.32 -6.38
CA ILE A 83 7.70 -0.46 -6.51
C ILE A 83 7.25 0.19 -7.83
N PRO A 84 6.48 -0.53 -8.67
CA PRO A 84 6.10 -0.01 -10.00
C PRO A 84 5.32 1.31 -9.98
N LEU A 85 4.73 1.67 -8.85
CA LEU A 85 3.97 2.91 -8.69
C LEU A 85 4.86 4.16 -8.63
N VAL A 86 6.11 4.03 -8.21
CA VAL A 86 6.98 5.19 -7.91
C VAL A 86 7.05 6.21 -9.04
N PRO A 87 7.12 5.83 -10.33
CA PRO A 87 7.14 6.83 -11.41
C PRO A 87 5.83 7.63 -11.53
N TYR A 88 4.72 7.16 -10.98
CA TYR A 88 3.40 7.75 -11.17
C TYR A 88 2.76 8.24 -9.88
N GLY A 89 3.27 7.83 -8.76
CA GLY A 89 2.70 8.16 -7.45
C GLY A 89 3.77 8.28 -6.39
N SER A 90 3.38 8.03 -5.16
CA SER A 90 4.27 8.16 -4.01
C SER A 90 4.25 6.90 -3.17
N VAL A 91 5.37 6.63 -2.53
CA VAL A 91 5.49 5.52 -1.57
C VAL A 91 5.97 6.12 -0.25
N GLU A 92 5.21 5.87 0.82
CA GLU A 92 5.62 6.26 2.15
C GLU A 92 6.25 5.05 2.84
N VAL A 93 7.37 5.26 3.49
CA VAL A 93 8.04 4.24 4.30
C VAL A 93 7.89 4.62 5.77
N ARG A 94 7.41 3.69 6.57
CA ARG A 94 7.18 3.96 7.99
C ARG A 94 7.53 2.72 8.81
N PRO A 95 8.38 2.86 9.84
CA PRO A 95 8.63 1.75 10.76
C PRO A 95 7.37 1.31 11.47
N ILE A 96 7.25 0.01 11.70
CA ILE A 96 6.14 -0.53 12.48
C ILE A 96 6.51 -0.43 13.96
N MET A 97 5.58 0.09 14.75
CA MET A 97 5.75 0.14 16.19
C MET A 97 5.65 -1.27 16.78
N GLU A 98 6.66 -1.65 17.56
CA GLU A 98 6.60 -2.91 18.30
C GLU A 98 5.74 -2.70 19.55
N ILE A 99 4.64 -3.44 19.60
CA ILE A 99 3.74 -3.37 20.75
C ILE A 99 3.93 -4.65 21.55
N PRO A 100 4.34 -4.56 22.83
CA PRO A 100 4.50 -5.74 23.68
C PRO A 100 3.16 -6.46 23.83
N SER A 101 3.18 -7.77 23.69
CA SER A 101 1.99 -8.59 23.86
C SER A 101 1.88 -9.14 25.26
#